data_289f03ea8ea7f9f05731a51e318c1c36
#
_entry.id   289f03ea8ea7f9f05731a51e318c1c36
#
_cell.length_a   1.000
_cell.length_b   1.000
_cell.length_c   1.000
_cell.angle_alpha   90.00
_cell.angle_beta   90.00
_cell.angle_gamma   90.00
#
_symmetry.space_group_name_H-M   'P 1'
#
loop_
_entity.id
_entity.type
_entity.pdbx_description
1 polymer ?
#
loop_
_entity_poly.entity_id
_entity_poly.type
_entity_poly.pdbx_seq_one_letter_code
_entity_poly.pdbx_strand_id
1 'polypeptide(L)'
;GWLINDNSLLSELALKVVTGVTVNKVSDSELQKKQLMQHFDPDIETMEGAASHYVCLQENIPFLQIKSISNFVGERDKTKWELKKAVENLNIEINRIVQLLNNRIQS
;
A
#
# COMPACT_ATOMS: atom_id res chain seq x y z
N GLY A 1 -15.15 3.81 -8.21
CA GLY A 1 -14.18 3.89 -9.28
C GLY A 1 -12.76 3.55 -8.86
N TRP A 2 -11.91 3.47 -9.82
CA TRP A 2 -10.49 3.16 -9.61
C TRP A 2 -9.64 4.42 -9.64
N LEU A 3 -8.71 4.54 -8.70
CA LEU A 3 -7.67 5.57 -8.72
C LEU A 3 -6.39 4.91 -9.23
N ILE A 4 -5.94 5.32 -10.41
CA ILE A 4 -4.80 4.68 -11.08
C ILE A 4 -3.56 5.54 -10.92
N ASN A 5 -2.47 4.96 -10.42
CA ASN A 5 -1.16 5.59 -10.37
C ASN A 5 -0.30 5.06 -11.52
N ASP A 6 0.04 5.93 -12.46
CA ASP A 6 0.85 5.59 -13.63
C ASP A 6 2.31 6.00 -13.49
N ASN A 7 2.79 6.24 -12.29
CA ASN A 7 4.17 6.62 -12.03
C ASN A 7 5.12 5.55 -12.58
N SER A 8 6.05 5.97 -13.45
CA SER A 8 6.99 5.06 -14.10
C SER A 8 7.90 4.32 -13.12
N LEU A 9 8.12 4.87 -11.92
CA LEU A 9 8.93 4.23 -10.89
C LEU A 9 8.31 2.92 -10.38
N LEU A 10 7.00 2.73 -10.54
CA LEU A 10 6.35 1.49 -10.12
C LEU A 10 6.97 0.25 -10.77
N SER A 11 7.38 0.34 -12.02
CA SER A 11 8.00 -0.78 -12.72
C SER A 11 9.51 -0.90 -12.47
N GLU A 12 10.14 0.15 -11.96
CA GLU A 12 11.59 0.18 -11.74
C GLU A 12 12.00 -0.27 -10.35
N LEU A 13 11.08 -0.19 -9.38
CA LEU A 13 11.35 -0.66 -8.04
C LEU A 13 11.16 -2.18 -8.00
N ALA A 14 12.09 -2.88 -7.34
CA ALA A 14 12.03 -4.34 -7.23
C ALA A 14 11.04 -4.78 -6.14
N LEU A 15 9.86 -4.16 -6.12
CA LEU A 15 8.79 -4.44 -5.18
C LEU A 15 7.54 -4.85 -5.94
N LYS A 16 6.69 -5.66 -5.30
CA LYS A 16 5.44 -6.10 -5.91
C LYS A 16 4.45 -4.93 -6.02
N VAL A 17 3.94 -4.70 -7.22
CA VAL A 17 2.85 -3.75 -7.45
C VAL A 17 1.54 -4.46 -7.14
N VAL A 18 0.71 -3.82 -6.32
CA VAL A 18 -0.53 -4.43 -5.84
C VAL A 18 -1.71 -3.46 -5.98
N THR A 19 -2.91 -4.01 -5.92
CA THR A 19 -4.15 -3.26 -5.87
C THR A 19 -4.64 -3.20 -4.44
N GLY A 20 -4.87 -1.98 -3.94
CA GLY A 20 -5.38 -1.77 -2.60
C GLY A 20 -6.83 -1.33 -2.59
N VAL A 21 -7.57 -1.72 -1.55
CA VAL A 21 -8.90 -1.19 -1.26
C VAL A 21 -8.82 -0.40 0.04
N THR A 22 -9.49 0.75 0.07
CA THR A 22 -9.54 1.59 1.28
C THR A 22 -10.90 1.43 1.94
N VAL A 23 -10.90 1.12 3.23
CA VAL A 23 -12.09 0.88 4.02
C VAL A 23 -12.13 1.81 5.23
N ASN A 24 -13.33 2.08 5.74
CA ASN A 24 -13.50 2.89 6.96
C ASN A 24 -13.27 2.10 8.24
N LYS A 25 -13.41 0.79 8.15
CA LYS A 25 -13.23 -0.14 9.26
C LYS A 25 -12.55 -1.39 8.75
N VAL A 26 -11.60 -1.91 9.50
CA VAL A 26 -10.91 -3.16 9.16
C VAL A 26 -11.93 -4.28 8.99
N SER A 27 -11.81 -5.04 7.89
CA SER A 27 -12.68 -6.17 7.60
C SER A 27 -12.38 -7.33 8.55
N ASP A 28 -13.36 -7.68 9.38
CA ASP A 28 -13.22 -8.72 10.39
C ASP A 28 -14.20 -9.89 10.20
N SER A 29 -15.07 -9.83 9.18
CA SER A 29 -16.02 -10.88 8.89
C SER A 29 -15.73 -11.52 7.52
N GLU A 30 -16.04 -12.82 7.41
CA GLU A 30 -15.88 -13.56 6.15
C GLU A 30 -16.79 -13.03 5.05
N LEU A 31 -18.00 -12.57 5.43
CA LEU A 31 -18.93 -11.99 4.46
C LEU A 31 -18.36 -10.70 3.85
N GLN A 32 -17.80 -9.83 4.69
CA GLN A 32 -17.21 -8.58 4.26
C GLN A 32 -16.02 -8.81 3.33
N LYS A 33 -15.15 -9.78 3.68
CA LYS A 33 -14.02 -10.19 2.85
C LYS A 33 -14.49 -10.67 1.48
N LYS A 34 -15.53 -11.52 1.44
CA LYS A 34 -16.09 -12.02 0.19
C LYS A 34 -16.63 -10.90 -0.68
N GLN A 35 -17.34 -9.95 -0.10
CA GLN A 35 -17.92 -8.82 -0.84
C GLN A 35 -16.81 -7.96 -1.47
N LEU A 36 -15.75 -7.68 -0.74
CA LEU A 36 -14.61 -6.91 -1.27
C LEU A 36 -13.91 -7.66 -2.38
N MET A 37 -13.68 -8.96 -2.21
CA MET A 37 -13.04 -9.79 -3.25
C MET A 37 -13.88 -9.88 -4.52
N GLN A 38 -15.20 -10.01 -4.40
CA GLN A 38 -16.10 -10.11 -5.54
C GLN A 38 -16.17 -8.79 -6.32
N HIS A 39 -16.14 -7.65 -5.65
CA HIS A 39 -16.31 -6.35 -6.28
C HIS A 39 -15.00 -5.76 -6.80
N PHE A 40 -13.90 -5.97 -6.10
CA PHE A 40 -12.64 -5.27 -6.37
C PHE A 40 -11.44 -6.17 -6.56
N ASP A 41 -11.50 -7.41 -6.09
CA ASP A 41 -10.38 -8.37 -6.09
C ASP A 41 -9.06 -7.72 -5.63
N PRO A 42 -9.05 -7.05 -4.44
CA PRO A 42 -7.85 -6.36 -3.98
C PRO A 42 -6.81 -7.31 -3.41
N ASP A 43 -5.56 -6.89 -3.47
CA ASP A 43 -4.44 -7.59 -2.84
C ASP A 43 -4.28 -7.19 -1.37
N ILE A 44 -4.53 -5.92 -1.06
CA ILE A 44 -4.35 -5.36 0.29
C ILE A 44 -5.54 -4.50 0.70
N GLU A 45 -5.69 -4.31 2.01
CA GLU A 45 -6.68 -3.43 2.61
C GLU A 45 -5.97 -2.33 3.39
N THR A 46 -6.41 -1.09 3.21
CA THR A 46 -5.88 0.08 3.92
C THR A 46 -7.03 0.93 4.44
N MET A 47 -6.73 1.89 5.31
CA MET A 47 -7.74 2.82 5.85
C MET A 47 -7.59 4.25 5.31
N GLU A 48 -6.42 4.62 4.79
CA GLU A 48 -6.15 5.98 4.34
C GLU A 48 -5.64 6.10 2.90
N GLY A 49 -5.28 4.99 2.27
CA GLY A 49 -4.58 5.01 0.99
C GLY A 49 -5.28 5.78 -0.12
N ALA A 50 -6.61 5.64 -0.23
CA ALA A 50 -7.36 6.29 -1.29
C ALA A 50 -7.37 7.82 -1.14
N ALA A 51 -7.43 8.34 0.08
CA ALA A 51 -7.44 9.78 0.32
C ALA A 51 -6.16 10.45 -0.18
N SER A 52 -5.00 9.91 0.19
CA SER A 52 -3.71 10.41 -0.28
C SER A 52 -3.58 10.30 -1.79
N HIS A 53 -3.97 9.17 -2.35
CA HIS A 53 -3.95 8.91 -3.78
C HIS A 53 -4.79 9.93 -4.56
N TYR A 54 -6.01 10.17 -4.09
CA TYR A 54 -6.94 11.12 -4.71
C TYR A 54 -6.35 12.54 -4.73
N VAL A 55 -5.82 13.01 -3.59
CA VAL A 55 -5.25 14.36 -3.50
C VAL A 55 -4.07 14.52 -4.45
N CYS A 56 -3.17 13.54 -4.49
CA CYS A 56 -2.01 13.62 -5.38
C CYS A 56 -2.41 13.65 -6.86
N LEU A 57 -3.43 12.86 -7.24
CA LEU A 57 -3.94 12.89 -8.61
C LEU A 57 -4.57 14.24 -8.95
N GLN A 58 -5.35 14.83 -8.04
CA GLN A 58 -5.99 16.13 -8.25
C GLN A 58 -4.97 17.25 -8.41
N GLU A 59 -3.88 17.20 -7.66
CA GLU A 59 -2.84 18.22 -7.66
C GLU A 59 -1.73 17.94 -8.70
N ASN A 60 -1.86 16.87 -9.47
CA ASN A 60 -0.84 16.44 -10.44
C ASN A 60 0.54 16.26 -9.82
N ILE A 61 0.59 15.76 -8.59
CA ILE A 61 1.84 15.47 -7.89
C ILE A 61 2.23 14.02 -8.13
N PRO A 62 3.42 13.74 -8.70
CA PRO A 62 3.91 12.37 -8.79
C PRO A 62 4.07 11.76 -7.40
N PHE A 63 3.63 10.53 -7.22
CA PHE A 63 3.64 9.90 -5.90
C PHE A 63 3.83 8.38 -5.99
N LEU A 64 4.23 7.81 -4.87
CA LEU A 64 4.26 6.38 -4.64
C LEU A 64 3.68 6.11 -3.25
N GLN A 65 2.93 5.03 -3.14
CA GLN A 65 2.52 4.50 -1.84
C GLN A 65 3.22 3.17 -1.64
N ILE A 66 3.92 3.05 -0.52
CA ILE A 66 4.65 1.84 -0.16
C ILE A 66 4.08 1.34 1.15
N LYS A 67 3.72 0.07 1.19
CA LYS A 67 3.09 -0.56 2.34
C LYS A 67 3.89 -1.78 2.76
N SER A 68 4.00 -1.97 4.06
CA SER A 68 4.51 -3.20 4.65
C SER A 68 3.35 -3.89 5.37
N ILE A 69 3.24 -5.19 5.19
CA ILE A 69 2.09 -5.95 5.68
C ILE A 69 2.39 -6.48 7.08
N SER A 70 1.50 -6.19 8.03
CA SER A 70 1.63 -6.64 9.41
C SER A 70 0.83 -7.91 9.71
N ASN A 71 -0.26 -8.15 8.96
CA ASN A 71 -1.18 -9.25 9.25
C ASN A 71 -2.09 -9.54 8.06
N PHE A 72 -2.70 -10.73 8.08
CA PHE A 72 -3.78 -11.05 7.16
C PHE A 72 -5.06 -10.35 7.57
N VAL A 73 -5.89 -10.00 6.58
CA VAL A 73 -7.22 -9.43 6.82
C VAL A 73 -8.06 -10.39 7.66
N GLY A 74 -8.71 -9.86 8.70
CA GLY A 74 -9.56 -10.65 9.58
C GLY A 74 -8.87 -11.20 10.81
N GLU A 75 -7.55 -11.09 10.92
CA GLU A 75 -6.83 -11.54 12.12
C GLU A 75 -7.09 -10.60 13.28
N ARG A 76 -7.86 -11.04 14.27
CA ARG A 76 -8.23 -10.23 15.44
C ARG A 76 -7.22 -10.31 16.59
N ASP A 77 -6.42 -11.38 16.61
CA ASP A 77 -5.41 -11.55 17.65
C ASP A 77 -4.19 -10.71 17.30
N LYS A 78 -4.06 -9.56 17.95
CA LYS A 78 -2.96 -8.62 17.71
C LYS A 78 -1.59 -9.19 18.03
N THR A 79 -1.50 -10.26 18.82
CA THR A 79 -0.23 -10.93 19.09
C THR A 79 0.32 -11.63 17.84
N LYS A 80 -0.55 -11.94 16.87
CA LYS A 80 -0.16 -12.51 15.58
C LYS A 80 0.20 -11.46 14.55
N TRP A 81 0.02 -10.19 14.85
CA TRP A 81 0.43 -9.09 13.98
C TRP A 81 1.94 -8.87 14.11
N GLU A 82 2.62 -8.83 12.99
CA GLU A 82 4.06 -8.62 12.96
C GLU A 82 4.38 -7.14 12.73
N LEU A 83 3.87 -6.27 13.61
CA LEU A 83 4.02 -4.83 13.48
C LEU A 83 5.48 -4.39 13.51
N LYS A 84 6.26 -4.90 14.46
CA LYS A 84 7.67 -4.52 14.57
C LYS A 84 8.44 -4.90 13.31
N LYS A 85 8.26 -6.12 12.84
CA LYS A 85 8.92 -6.61 11.62
C LYS A 85 8.47 -5.83 10.40
N ALA A 86 7.18 -5.51 10.30
CA ALA A 86 6.64 -4.72 9.20
C ALA A 86 7.27 -3.32 9.18
N VAL A 87 7.38 -2.65 10.32
CA VAL A 87 7.99 -1.33 10.42
C VAL A 87 9.48 -1.39 10.05
N GLU A 88 10.20 -2.37 10.54
CA GLU A 88 11.62 -2.56 10.21
C GLU A 88 11.83 -2.77 8.70
N ASN A 89 11.03 -3.63 8.09
CA ASN A 89 11.10 -3.89 6.65
C ASN A 89 10.75 -2.64 5.84
N LEU A 90 9.75 -1.89 6.27
CA LEU A 90 9.35 -0.66 5.60
C LEU A 90 10.49 0.37 5.64
N ASN A 91 11.13 0.54 6.78
CA ASN A 91 12.25 1.47 6.93
C ASN A 91 13.43 1.10 6.01
N ILE A 92 13.74 -0.17 5.91
CA ILE A 92 14.81 -0.66 5.01
C ILE A 92 14.48 -0.28 3.56
N GLU A 93 13.25 -0.53 3.12
CA GLU A 93 12.84 -0.27 1.75
C GLU A 93 12.76 1.23 1.44
N ILE A 94 12.27 2.05 2.38
CA ILE A 94 12.21 3.49 2.21
C ILE A 94 13.62 4.05 2.05
N ASN A 95 14.57 3.63 2.88
CA ASN A 95 15.96 4.07 2.77
C ASN A 95 16.56 3.69 1.43
N ARG A 96 16.31 2.48 0.95
CA ARG A 96 16.77 2.01 -0.35
C ARG A 96 16.24 2.88 -1.48
N ILE A 97 14.95 3.20 -1.44
CA ILE A 97 14.28 4.00 -2.49
C ILE A 97 14.78 5.44 -2.47
N VAL A 98 14.94 6.04 -1.28
CA VAL A 98 15.47 7.40 -1.17
C VAL A 98 16.88 7.49 -1.75
N GLN A 99 17.74 6.52 -1.49
CA GLN A 99 19.07 6.47 -2.07
C GLN A 99 19.04 6.32 -3.57
N LEU A 100 18.14 5.48 -4.09
CA LEU A 100 17.95 5.30 -5.53
C LEU A 100 17.58 6.62 -6.20
N LEU A 101 16.63 7.37 -5.62
CA LEU A 101 16.19 8.65 -6.13
C LEU A 101 17.31 9.70 -6.06
N ASN A 102 18.07 9.74 -4.98
CA ASN A 102 19.20 10.65 -4.84
C ASN A 102 20.28 10.40 -5.90
N ASN A 103 20.57 9.14 -6.18
CA ASN A 103 21.55 8.78 -7.21
C ASN A 103 21.09 9.25 -8.58
N ARG A 104 19.80 9.22 -8.87
CA ARG A 104 19.26 9.72 -10.14
C ARG A 104 19.39 11.22 -10.27
N ILE A 105 19.16 11.96 -9.18
CA ILE A 105 19.27 13.42 -9.17
C ILE A 105 20.72 13.85 -9.38
N GLN A 106 21.67 13.07 -8.87
CA GLN A 106 23.11 13.39 -8.98
C GLN A 106 23.76 12.91 -10.28
N SER A 107 23.08 12.11 -11.05
CA SER A 107 23.63 11.56 -12.30
C SER A 107 23.41 12.49 -13.53
#